data_d6322d9b7d3f4531acd8d1b18e562a64
#
_entry.id   d6322d9b7d3f4531acd8d1b18e562a64
#
_cell.length_a   1.000
_cell.length_b   1.000
_cell.length_c   1.000
_cell.angle_alpha   90.00
_cell.angle_beta   90.00
_cell.angle_gamma   90.00
#
_symmetry.space_group_name_H-M   'P 1'
#
loop_
_entity.id
_entity.type
_entity.pdbx_description
1 polymer ?
#
loop_
_entity_poly.entity_id
_entity_poly.type
_entity_poly.pdbx_seq_one_letter_code
_entity_poly.pdbx_strand_id
1 'polypeptide(L)' 'EEKMACVVHQGSFETIGSTFEAFFKWIRENNYAVNGPLREIYHKGDWAADNPDEYITELQVPVK' A
#
# COMPACT_ATOMS: atom_id res chain seq x y z
N GLU A 1 0.93 -17.64 12.88
CA GLU A 1 0.87 -16.20 12.66
C GLU A 1 1.19 -15.86 11.20
N GLU A 2 0.45 -14.95 10.65
CA GLU A 2 0.67 -14.51 9.28
C GLU A 2 1.71 -13.40 9.26
N LYS A 3 2.58 -13.45 8.26
CA LYS A 3 3.44 -12.32 7.96
C LYS A 3 2.66 -11.35 7.09
N MET A 4 2.84 -10.08 7.35
CA MET A 4 2.15 -9.03 6.62
C MET A 4 3.16 -8.04 6.06
N ALA A 5 3.16 -7.86 4.76
CA ALA A 5 3.95 -6.81 4.12
C ALA A 5 3.10 -5.54 4.08
N CYS A 6 3.69 -4.42 4.46
CA CYS A 6 2.98 -3.14 4.54
C CYS A 6 3.80 -2.05 3.88
N VAL A 7 3.12 -1.12 3.23
CA VAL A 7 3.72 0.11 2.70
C VAL A 7 2.72 1.24 2.85
N VAL A 8 3.23 2.44 3.09
CA VAL A 8 2.39 3.64 3.18
C VAL A 8 2.63 4.48 1.94
N HIS A 9 1.53 4.81 1.25
CA HIS A 9 1.54 5.71 0.12
C HIS A 9 1.06 7.08 0.58
N GLN A 10 1.86 8.12 0.34
CA GLN A 10 1.45 9.49 0.58
C GLN A 10 1.27 10.18 -0.76
N GLY A 11 0.09 10.75 -0.96
CA GLY A 11 -0.25 11.44 -2.19
C GLY A 11 -1.58 11.00 -2.76
N SER A 12 -1.92 11.52 -3.94
CA SER A 12 -3.21 11.24 -4.56
C SER A 12 -3.34 9.78 -5.00
N PHE A 13 -4.59 9.35 -5.16
CA PHE A 13 -4.88 8.02 -5.66
C PHE A 13 -4.45 7.84 -7.12
N GLU A 14 -4.19 8.93 -7.83
CA GLU A 14 -3.70 8.88 -9.21
C GLU A 14 -2.28 8.32 -9.29
N THR A 15 -1.48 8.50 -8.25
CA THR A 15 -0.09 8.04 -8.21
C THR A 15 0.08 6.71 -7.47
N ILE A 16 -0.99 6.15 -6.94
CA ILE A 16 -0.90 4.94 -6.12
C ILE A 16 -0.43 3.72 -6.94
N GLY A 17 -0.66 3.73 -8.26
CA GLY A 17 -0.20 2.66 -9.14
C GLY A 17 1.31 2.43 -9.08
N SER A 18 2.08 3.53 -9.02
CA SER A 18 3.54 3.44 -8.87
C SER A 18 3.94 2.79 -7.55
N THR A 19 3.20 3.09 -6.49
CA THR A 19 3.43 2.50 -5.17
C THR A 19 3.12 1.00 -5.19
N PHE A 20 2.04 0.60 -5.87
CA PHE A 20 1.72 -0.82 -6.05
C PHE A 20 2.85 -1.56 -6.76
N GLU A 21 3.35 -1.01 -7.86
CA GLU A 21 4.42 -1.65 -8.63
C GLU A 21 5.68 -1.81 -7.78
N ALA A 22 6.09 -0.76 -7.07
CA ALA A 22 7.26 -0.80 -6.21
C ALA A 22 7.06 -1.79 -5.05
N PHE A 23 5.86 -1.84 -4.50
CA PHE A 23 5.54 -2.73 -3.39
C PHE A 23 5.63 -4.21 -3.81
N PHE A 24 5.01 -4.58 -4.92
CA PHE A 24 5.05 -5.95 -5.39
C PHE A 24 6.44 -6.35 -5.88
N LYS A 25 7.19 -5.41 -6.45
CA LYS A 25 8.58 -5.64 -6.81
C LYS A 25 9.42 -5.96 -5.57
N TRP A 26 9.25 -5.18 -4.51
CA TRP A 26 9.94 -5.41 -3.24
C TRP A 26 9.62 -6.79 -2.67
N ILE A 27 8.35 -7.18 -2.71
CA ILE A 27 7.91 -8.49 -2.23
C ILE A 27 8.65 -9.62 -2.97
N ARG A 28 8.72 -9.52 -4.30
CA ARG A 28 9.42 -10.51 -5.12
C ARG A 28 10.92 -10.54 -4.86
N GLU A 29 11.53 -9.37 -4.76
CA GLU A 29 12.98 -9.25 -4.54
C GLU A 29 13.41 -9.80 -3.19
N ASN A 30 12.52 -9.82 -2.22
CA ASN A 30 12.80 -10.34 -0.89
C ASN A 30 12.31 -11.78 -0.70
N ASN A 31 11.98 -12.44 -1.80
CA ASN A 31 11.58 -13.85 -1.82
C ASN A 31 10.30 -14.15 -1.04
N TYR A 32 9.44 -13.16 -0.90
CA TYR A 32 8.11 -13.36 -0.33
C TYR A 32 7.13 -13.72 -1.43
N ALA A 33 6.12 -14.49 -1.08
CA ALA A 33 5.00 -14.78 -1.98
C ALA A 33 3.72 -14.26 -1.37
N VAL A 34 2.88 -13.65 -2.20
CA VAL A 34 1.58 -13.15 -1.76
C VAL A 34 0.71 -14.34 -1.33
N ASN A 35 0.11 -14.24 -0.15
CA ASN A 35 -0.62 -15.34 0.48
C ASN A 35 -2.06 -14.97 0.85
N GLY A 36 -2.62 -13.98 0.20
CA GLY A 36 -3.99 -13.56 0.47
C GLY A 36 -4.32 -12.23 -0.20
N PRO A 37 -5.51 -11.70 0.04
CA PRO A 37 -5.95 -10.47 -0.60
C PRO A 37 -5.24 -9.25 -0.06
N LEU A 38 -5.02 -8.28 -0.95
CA LEU A 38 -4.50 -6.97 -0.59
C LEU A 38 -5.58 -6.19 0.18
N ARG A 39 -5.14 -5.47 1.20
CA ARG A 39 -5.98 -4.53 1.94
C ARG A 39 -5.48 -3.12 1.72
N GLU A 40 -6.40 -2.20 1.56
CA GLU A 40 -6.10 -0.78 1.49
C GLU A 40 -6.74 -0.11 2.70
N ILE A 41 -5.92 0.58 3.49
CA ILE A 41 -6.40 1.30 4.68
C ILE A 41 -6.20 2.79 4.43
N TYR A 42 -7.30 3.52 4.38
CA TYR A 42 -7.29 4.95 4.10
C TYR A 42 -7.19 5.71 5.42
N HIS A 43 -5.99 6.15 5.77
CA HIS A 43 -5.74 6.91 7.00
C HIS A 43 -6.13 8.38 6.84
N LYS A 44 -5.97 8.91 5.63
CA LYS A 44 -6.28 10.30 5.35
C LYS A 44 -6.69 10.43 3.88
N GLY A 45 -7.88 10.88 3.63
CA GLY A 45 -8.41 11.04 2.29
C GLY A 45 -9.12 12.37 2.14
N ASP A 46 -10.04 12.46 1.18
CA ASP A 46 -10.76 13.70 0.90
C ASP A 46 -11.61 14.19 2.07
N TRP A 47 -11.96 13.32 3.01
CA TRP A 47 -12.70 13.70 4.22
C TRP A 47 -11.81 14.43 5.26
N ALA A 48 -10.49 14.33 5.14
CA ALA A 48 -9.55 14.84 6.14
C ALA A 48 -8.52 15.83 5.58
N ALA A 49 -8.44 15.98 4.27
CA ALA A 49 -7.47 16.86 3.62
C ALA A 49 -8.06 17.45 2.35
N ASP A 50 -7.81 18.73 2.12
CA ASP A 50 -8.24 19.40 0.89
C ASP A 50 -7.28 19.17 -0.27
N ASN A 51 -6.03 18.87 0.05
CA ASN A 51 -4.99 18.67 -0.95
C ASN A 51 -4.73 17.17 -1.12
N PRO A 52 -4.91 16.60 -2.33
CA PRO A 52 -4.64 15.19 -2.58
C PRO A 52 -3.22 14.73 -2.22
N ASP A 53 -2.25 15.64 -2.24
CA ASP A 53 -0.88 15.31 -1.86
C ASP A 53 -0.75 14.94 -0.39
N GLU A 54 -1.75 15.23 0.41
CA GLU A 54 -1.77 14.90 1.83
C GLU A 54 -2.50 13.59 2.13
N TYR A 55 -3.04 12.94 1.13
CA TYR A 55 -3.71 11.65 1.33
C TYR A 55 -2.71 10.59 1.79
N ILE A 56 -3.14 9.75 2.72
CA ILE A 56 -2.32 8.68 3.26
C ILE A 56 -3.08 7.37 3.15
N THR A 57 -2.52 6.44 2.42
CA THR A 57 -3.10 5.11 2.22
C THR A 57 -2.06 4.06 2.60
N GLU A 58 -2.46 3.12 3.43
CA GLU A 58 -1.60 1.99 3.78
C GLU A 58 -2.03 0.77 2.98
N LEU A 59 -1.06 0.10 2.36
CA LEU A 59 -1.29 -1.15 1.64
C LEU A 59 -0.74 -2.29 2.47
N GLN A 60 -1.57 -3.32 2.67
CA GLN A 60 -1.19 -4.50 3.44
C GLN A 60 -1.53 -5.74 2.65
N VAL A 61 -0.58 -6.66 2.59
CA VAL A 61 -0.81 -7.95 1.94
C VAL A 61 -0.17 -9.06 2.76
N PRO A 62 -0.90 -10.16 3.01
CA PRO A 62 -0.28 -11.30 3.68
C PRO A 62 0.72 -11.97 2.76
N VAL A 63 1.86 -12.38 3.32
CA VAL A 63 2.95 -13.01 2.57
C VAL A 63 3.46 -14.25 3.30
N LYS A 64 4.11 -15.11 2.56
CA LYS A 64 4.81 -16.28 3.08
C LYS A 64 6.30 -16.08 3.01
#